data_3eda16c8d7dd9c34a65ac553beec5481
#
_entry.id   3eda16c8d7dd9c34a65ac553beec5481
#
_cell.length_a   1.000
_cell.length_b   1.000
_cell.length_c   1.000
_cell.angle_alpha   90.00
_cell.angle_beta   90.00
_cell.angle_gamma   90.00
#
_symmetry.space_group_name_H-M   'P 1'
#
loop_
_entity.id
_entity.type
_entity.pdbx_description
1 polymer ?
#
loop_
_entity_poly.entity_id
_entity_poly.type
_entity_poly.pdbx_seq_one_letter_code
_entity_poly.pdbx_strand_id
1 'polypeptide(L)'
;MEFEKLMSPSLKELFISNIEAKILSGELPVGQQLPPERQLAQSMGVSRAVVNSGIVELENRGFLDVRPRVGTFVADYRRAGTMETLKSIMTYNRGRLRNEEIRSILEVRDALDKLAVADIIPHVTELDNMLLLEKVEAIRQARDNRQAAEAAFAFQHELAMLSGNTLLPLIFRSFYSSVLVLWERFCALHAVSYTHLTLPTIA
;
A
#
# COMPACT_ATOMS: atom_id res chain seq x y z
N MET A 1 -0.31 -5.96 -35.87
CA MET A 1 -1.04 -5.17 -34.86
C MET A 1 -1.27 -6.06 -33.67
N GLU A 2 -0.58 -5.84 -32.57
CA GLU A 2 -0.89 -6.50 -31.30
C GLU A 2 -1.90 -5.64 -30.53
N PHE A 3 -2.99 -6.25 -30.08
CA PHE A 3 -3.96 -5.58 -29.21
C PHE A 3 -3.66 -5.98 -27.78
N GLU A 4 -3.48 -5.00 -26.89
CA GLU A 4 -3.39 -5.25 -25.46
C GLU A 4 -4.73 -5.77 -24.93
N LYS A 5 -4.67 -6.85 -24.12
CA LYS A 5 -5.83 -7.43 -23.49
C LYS A 5 -6.37 -6.48 -22.43
N LEU A 6 -7.53 -5.88 -22.67
CA LEU A 6 -8.23 -5.05 -21.70
C LEU A 6 -8.68 -5.91 -20.51
N MET A 7 -8.12 -5.66 -19.33
CA MET A 7 -8.51 -6.30 -18.07
C MET A 7 -9.54 -5.42 -17.37
N SER A 8 -10.78 -5.85 -17.36
CA SER A 8 -11.83 -5.25 -16.55
C SER A 8 -11.85 -5.91 -15.16
N PRO A 9 -12.06 -5.15 -14.06
CA PRO A 9 -12.25 -5.74 -12.75
C PRO A 9 -13.42 -6.73 -12.75
N SER A 10 -13.27 -7.84 -12.06
CA SER A 10 -14.35 -8.80 -11.88
C SER A 10 -15.46 -8.23 -11.01
N LEU A 11 -16.69 -8.75 -11.12
CA LEU A 11 -17.79 -8.35 -10.24
C LEU A 11 -17.47 -8.60 -8.76
N LYS A 12 -16.66 -9.62 -8.44
CA LYS A 12 -16.15 -9.87 -7.09
C LYS A 12 -15.26 -8.72 -6.61
N GLU A 13 -14.30 -8.28 -7.43
CA GLU A 13 -13.40 -7.17 -7.09
C GLU A 13 -14.16 -5.86 -6.93
N LEU A 14 -15.13 -5.59 -7.79
CA LEU A 14 -16.00 -4.42 -7.67
C LEU A 14 -16.83 -4.45 -6.38
N PHE A 15 -17.38 -5.62 -6.01
CA PHE A 15 -18.11 -5.81 -4.75
C PHE A 15 -17.19 -5.52 -3.55
N ILE A 16 -15.99 -6.14 -3.52
CA ILE A 16 -15.01 -5.95 -2.46
C ILE A 16 -14.64 -4.48 -2.32
N SER A 17 -14.23 -3.83 -3.41
CA SER A 17 -13.84 -2.42 -3.40
C SER A 17 -14.97 -1.49 -2.95
N ASN A 18 -16.22 -1.80 -3.29
CA ASN A 18 -17.37 -1.01 -2.86
C ASN A 18 -17.59 -1.10 -1.34
N ILE A 19 -17.55 -2.32 -0.79
CA ILE A 19 -17.71 -2.52 0.66
C ILE A 19 -16.53 -1.91 1.43
N GLU A 20 -15.28 -2.13 1.00
CA GLU A 20 -14.09 -1.50 1.59
C GLU A 20 -14.22 0.03 1.60
N ALA A 21 -14.64 0.62 0.47
CA ALA A 21 -14.83 2.06 0.36
C ALA A 21 -15.84 2.59 1.37
N LYS A 22 -16.98 1.89 1.56
CA LYS A 22 -17.99 2.28 2.53
C LYS A 22 -17.54 2.15 3.99
N ILE A 23 -16.73 1.14 4.30
CA ILE A 23 -16.12 0.98 5.64
C ILE A 23 -15.08 2.09 5.89
N LEU A 24 -14.18 2.32 4.94
CA LEU A 24 -13.11 3.30 5.08
C LEU A 24 -13.62 4.76 5.07
N SER A 25 -14.73 5.04 4.39
CA SER A 25 -15.39 6.35 4.45
C SER A 25 -16.19 6.56 5.74
N GLY A 26 -16.47 5.50 6.50
CA GLY A 26 -17.32 5.54 7.69
C GLY A 26 -18.83 5.42 7.39
N GLU A 27 -19.21 5.23 6.12
CA GLU A 27 -20.62 4.98 5.76
C GLU A 27 -21.14 3.66 6.36
N LEU A 28 -20.23 2.66 6.48
CA LEU A 28 -20.46 1.42 7.21
C LEU A 28 -19.57 1.42 8.47
N PRO A 29 -20.09 1.87 9.63
CA PRO A 29 -19.29 1.92 10.85
C PRO A 29 -18.99 0.53 11.43
N VAL A 30 -17.93 0.45 12.21
CA VAL A 30 -17.54 -0.77 12.93
C VAL A 30 -18.69 -1.28 13.79
N GLY A 31 -18.94 -2.58 13.74
CA GLY A 31 -20.01 -3.27 14.45
C GLY A 31 -21.36 -3.26 13.74
N GLN A 32 -21.51 -2.53 12.64
CA GLN A 32 -22.74 -2.53 11.86
C GLN A 32 -22.95 -3.89 11.19
N GLN A 33 -24.15 -4.42 11.28
CA GLN A 33 -24.57 -5.61 10.57
C GLN A 33 -24.85 -5.28 9.10
N LEU A 34 -24.30 -6.06 8.19
CA LEU A 34 -24.61 -5.99 6.77
C LEU A 34 -26.00 -6.62 6.49
N PRO A 35 -26.68 -6.16 5.43
CA PRO A 35 -27.87 -6.83 4.94
C PRO A 35 -27.57 -8.30 4.58
N PRO A 36 -28.58 -9.19 4.64
CA PRO A 36 -28.41 -10.57 4.22
C PRO A 36 -27.88 -10.67 2.78
N GLU A 37 -27.05 -11.68 2.48
CA GLU A 37 -26.42 -11.88 1.16
C GLU A 37 -27.40 -11.80 -0.02
N ARG A 38 -28.63 -12.32 0.17
CA ARG A 38 -29.68 -12.25 -0.86
C ARG A 38 -30.07 -10.80 -1.18
N GLN A 39 -30.15 -9.97 -0.16
CA GLN A 39 -30.51 -8.56 -0.32
C GLN A 39 -29.34 -7.77 -0.93
N LEU A 40 -28.11 -8.04 -0.50
CA LEU A 40 -26.91 -7.45 -1.10
C LEU A 40 -26.80 -7.81 -2.58
N ALA A 41 -26.99 -9.09 -2.92
CA ALA A 41 -26.96 -9.55 -4.31
C ALA A 41 -27.99 -8.83 -5.18
N GLN A 42 -29.21 -8.68 -4.68
CA GLN A 42 -30.29 -7.99 -5.39
C GLN A 42 -29.99 -6.48 -5.54
N SER A 43 -29.56 -5.81 -4.45
CA SER A 43 -29.30 -4.36 -4.48
C SER A 43 -28.09 -3.97 -5.34
N MET A 44 -27.10 -4.85 -5.43
CA MET A 44 -25.89 -4.60 -6.21
C MET A 44 -25.93 -5.21 -7.62
N GLY A 45 -27.00 -5.90 -7.98
CA GLY A 45 -27.16 -6.51 -9.32
C GLY A 45 -26.17 -7.62 -9.62
N VAL A 46 -25.72 -8.39 -8.61
CA VAL A 46 -24.75 -9.47 -8.74
C VAL A 46 -25.32 -10.81 -8.24
N SER A 47 -24.64 -11.91 -8.56
CA SER A 47 -25.08 -13.22 -8.07
C SER A 47 -24.74 -13.40 -6.57
N ARG A 48 -25.48 -14.26 -5.88
CA ARG A 48 -25.19 -14.63 -4.49
C ARG A 48 -23.80 -15.26 -4.33
N ALA A 49 -23.32 -15.98 -5.33
CA ALA A 49 -21.97 -16.56 -5.34
C ALA A 49 -20.89 -15.48 -5.32
N VAL A 50 -21.09 -14.37 -6.04
CA VAL A 50 -20.19 -13.21 -6.03
C VAL A 50 -20.19 -12.56 -4.65
N VAL A 51 -21.35 -12.34 -4.03
CA VAL A 51 -21.47 -11.75 -2.69
C VAL A 51 -20.79 -12.63 -1.65
N ASN A 52 -21.09 -13.94 -1.62
CA ASN A 52 -20.49 -14.88 -0.68
C ASN A 52 -18.96 -14.92 -0.82
N SER A 53 -18.45 -15.07 -2.05
CA SER A 53 -17.01 -15.05 -2.31
C SER A 53 -16.34 -13.72 -1.93
N GLY A 54 -17.05 -12.60 -2.08
CA GLY A 54 -16.57 -11.28 -1.65
C GLY A 54 -16.56 -11.12 -0.14
N ILE A 55 -17.58 -11.61 0.57
CA ILE A 55 -17.65 -11.60 2.04
C ILE A 55 -16.51 -12.42 2.64
N VAL A 56 -16.26 -13.64 2.15
CA VAL A 56 -15.14 -14.47 2.60
C VAL A 56 -13.79 -13.75 2.42
N GLU A 57 -13.61 -13.09 1.28
CA GLU A 57 -12.39 -12.32 1.04
C GLU A 57 -12.25 -11.12 1.98
N LEU A 58 -13.34 -10.37 2.21
CA LEU A 58 -13.35 -9.23 3.14
C LEU A 58 -13.13 -9.66 4.60
N GLU A 59 -13.61 -10.83 4.98
CA GLU A 59 -13.31 -11.44 6.27
C GLU A 59 -11.82 -11.78 6.39
N ASN A 60 -11.24 -12.44 5.38
CA ASN A 60 -9.80 -12.74 5.34
C ASN A 60 -8.93 -11.47 5.39
N ARG A 61 -9.43 -10.37 4.86
CA ARG A 61 -8.78 -9.05 4.94
C ARG A 61 -9.03 -8.32 6.26
N GLY A 62 -9.82 -8.87 7.18
CA GLY A 62 -10.14 -8.28 8.47
C GLY A 62 -11.11 -7.10 8.43
N PHE A 63 -11.85 -6.90 7.34
CA PHE A 63 -12.89 -5.87 7.22
C PHE A 63 -14.25 -6.33 7.72
N LEU A 64 -14.52 -7.63 7.66
CA LEU A 64 -15.78 -8.24 8.09
C LEU A 64 -15.55 -9.33 9.14
N ASP A 65 -16.58 -9.56 9.95
CA ASP A 65 -16.69 -10.62 10.95
C ASP A 65 -17.96 -11.43 10.67
N VAL A 66 -17.80 -12.65 10.17
CA VAL A 66 -18.91 -13.54 9.83
C VAL A 66 -19.26 -14.40 11.03
N ARG A 67 -20.42 -14.18 11.61
CA ARG A 67 -20.94 -14.94 12.76
C ARG A 67 -21.97 -15.95 12.27
N PRO A 68 -21.67 -17.25 12.31
CA PRO A 68 -22.59 -18.28 11.82
C PRO A 68 -23.98 -18.15 12.45
N ARG A 69 -25.03 -18.18 11.61
CA ARG A 69 -26.44 -18.05 12.00
C ARG A 69 -26.85 -16.70 12.60
N VAL A 70 -25.94 -15.76 12.79
CA VAL A 70 -26.18 -14.43 13.34
C VAL A 70 -26.15 -13.39 12.24
N GLY A 71 -25.11 -13.39 11.42
CA GLY A 71 -24.95 -12.45 10.30
C GLY A 71 -23.49 -12.04 10.09
N THR A 72 -23.32 -11.12 9.16
CA THR A 72 -22.03 -10.52 8.81
C THR A 72 -21.96 -9.10 9.37
N PHE A 73 -20.89 -8.76 10.05
CA PHE A 73 -20.70 -7.47 10.72
C PHE A 73 -19.42 -6.79 10.21
N VAL A 74 -19.39 -5.46 10.26
CA VAL A 74 -18.17 -4.71 10.02
C VAL A 74 -17.20 -4.93 11.19
N ALA A 75 -16.03 -5.48 10.92
CA ALA A 75 -15.00 -5.74 11.92
C ALA A 75 -14.26 -4.44 12.30
N ASP A 76 -13.69 -4.41 13.50
CA ASP A 76 -12.67 -3.41 13.84
C ASP A 76 -11.36 -3.79 13.16
N TYR A 77 -11.20 -3.34 11.92
CA TYR A 77 -10.02 -3.64 11.10
C TYR A 77 -8.70 -3.12 11.68
N ARG A 78 -8.75 -2.23 12.69
CA ARG A 78 -7.54 -1.81 13.42
C ARG A 78 -7.03 -2.91 14.36
N ARG A 79 -7.92 -3.82 14.78
CA ARG A 79 -7.60 -4.97 15.63
C ARG A 79 -7.47 -6.29 14.87
N ALA A 80 -8.28 -6.47 13.84
CA ALA A 80 -8.36 -7.70 13.06
C ALA A 80 -7.63 -7.61 11.71
N GLY A 81 -7.07 -6.45 11.37
CA GLY A 81 -6.46 -6.20 10.08
C GLY A 81 -5.22 -7.03 9.79
N THR A 82 -5.00 -7.26 8.52
CA THR A 82 -3.88 -7.97 7.92
C THR A 82 -3.04 -7.04 7.04
N MET A 83 -1.99 -7.55 6.41
CA MET A 83 -1.23 -6.78 5.41
C MET A 83 -2.11 -6.37 4.21
N GLU A 84 -3.10 -7.19 3.85
CA GLU A 84 -4.06 -6.84 2.80
C GLU A 84 -4.98 -5.70 3.22
N THR A 85 -5.38 -5.63 4.49
CA THR A 85 -6.11 -4.47 5.04
C THR A 85 -5.33 -3.17 4.86
N LEU A 86 -4.05 -3.20 5.23
CA LEU A 86 -3.17 -2.04 5.10
C LEU A 86 -3.00 -1.62 3.64
N LYS A 87 -2.85 -2.58 2.73
CA LYS A 87 -2.80 -2.34 1.29
C LYS A 87 -4.11 -1.73 0.77
N SER A 88 -5.26 -2.24 1.20
CA SER A 88 -6.57 -1.69 0.86
C SER A 88 -6.71 -0.24 1.33
N ILE A 89 -6.28 0.08 2.56
CA ILE A 89 -6.28 1.45 3.08
C ILE A 89 -5.41 2.37 2.21
N MET A 90 -4.21 1.94 1.87
CA MET A 90 -3.26 2.73 1.07
C MET A 90 -3.74 2.97 -0.37
N THR A 91 -4.50 2.03 -0.95
CA THR A 91 -5.04 2.16 -2.31
C THR A 91 -6.43 2.77 -2.36
N TYR A 92 -7.09 2.89 -1.22
CA TYR A 92 -8.41 3.51 -1.09
C TYR A 92 -8.42 4.92 -1.72
N ASN A 93 -9.55 5.28 -2.34
CA ASN A 93 -9.72 6.57 -2.99
C ASN A 93 -8.59 6.93 -3.99
N ARG A 94 -8.10 5.93 -4.73
CA ARG A 94 -6.98 6.06 -5.68
C ARG A 94 -5.68 6.58 -5.01
N GLY A 95 -5.41 6.15 -3.79
CA GLY A 95 -4.24 6.58 -3.02
C GLY A 95 -4.33 8.01 -2.49
N ARG A 96 -5.52 8.63 -2.50
CA ARG A 96 -5.75 9.93 -1.85
C ARG A 96 -5.98 9.71 -0.36
N LEU A 97 -4.89 9.51 0.35
CA LEU A 97 -4.88 9.36 1.80
C LEU A 97 -5.15 10.71 2.48
N ARG A 98 -5.73 10.65 3.68
CA ARG A 98 -5.87 11.81 4.56
C ARG A 98 -4.49 12.21 5.10
N ASN A 99 -4.34 13.47 5.50
CA ASN A 99 -3.05 13.98 6.03
C ASN A 99 -2.54 13.19 7.23
N GLU A 100 -3.44 12.71 8.10
CA GLU A 100 -3.10 11.87 9.25
C GLU A 100 -2.55 10.51 8.84
N GLU A 101 -3.12 9.90 7.81
CA GLU A 101 -2.65 8.63 7.26
C GLU A 101 -1.28 8.78 6.60
N ILE A 102 -1.10 9.86 5.82
CA ILE A 102 0.20 10.20 5.22
C ILE A 102 1.27 10.38 6.30
N ARG A 103 0.96 11.15 7.37
CA ARG A 103 1.87 11.35 8.48
C ARG A 103 2.26 10.02 9.13
N SER A 104 1.28 9.18 9.48
CA SER A 104 1.54 7.87 10.08
C SER A 104 2.40 6.96 9.21
N ILE A 105 2.18 6.97 7.89
CA ILE A 105 3.00 6.21 6.93
C ILE A 105 4.43 6.72 6.93
N LEU A 106 4.63 8.05 6.91
CA LEU A 106 5.96 8.66 6.90
C LEU A 106 6.72 8.40 8.21
N GLU A 107 6.02 8.45 9.36
CA GLU A 107 6.60 8.14 10.68
C GLU A 107 7.08 6.68 10.77
N VAL A 108 6.26 5.73 10.33
CA VAL A 108 6.65 4.30 10.29
C VAL A 108 7.82 4.09 9.33
N ARG A 109 7.77 4.71 8.16
CA ARG A 109 8.84 4.62 7.18
C ARG A 109 10.15 5.17 7.71
N ASP A 110 10.16 6.37 8.30
CA ASP A 110 11.34 6.98 8.91
C ASP A 110 11.98 6.05 9.97
N ALA A 111 11.16 5.40 10.78
CA ALA A 111 11.64 4.41 11.75
C ALA A 111 12.29 3.19 11.09
N LEU A 112 11.72 2.68 9.99
CA LEU A 112 12.28 1.54 9.25
C LEU A 112 13.56 1.93 8.50
N ASP A 113 13.61 3.12 7.89
CA ASP A 113 14.81 3.64 7.22
C ASP A 113 15.96 3.82 8.23
N LYS A 114 15.69 4.37 9.41
CA LYS A 114 16.68 4.51 10.50
C LYS A 114 17.19 3.15 10.98
N LEU A 115 16.31 2.17 11.13
CA LEU A 115 16.70 0.82 11.50
C LEU A 115 17.63 0.21 10.43
N ALA A 116 17.27 0.29 9.15
CA ALA A 116 18.10 -0.22 8.06
C ALA A 116 19.49 0.41 8.07
N VAL A 117 19.58 1.75 8.19
CA VAL A 117 20.85 2.47 8.22
C VAL A 117 21.69 2.09 9.45
N ALA A 118 21.07 2.00 10.63
CA ALA A 118 21.77 1.60 11.84
C ALA A 118 22.37 0.19 11.75
N ASP A 119 21.65 -0.72 11.11
CA ASP A 119 22.09 -2.09 10.89
C ASP A 119 23.25 -2.18 9.86
N ILE A 120 23.29 -1.29 8.86
CA ILE A 120 24.33 -1.27 7.81
C ILE A 120 25.65 -0.69 8.33
N ILE A 121 25.62 0.40 9.09
CA ILE A 121 26.82 1.19 9.50
C ILE A 121 27.97 0.33 10.03
N PRO A 122 27.76 -0.70 10.87
CA PRO A 122 28.86 -1.49 11.42
C PRO A 122 29.62 -2.37 10.42
N HIS A 123 29.04 -2.66 9.25
CA HIS A 123 29.57 -3.66 8.32
C HIS A 123 29.50 -3.25 6.84
N VAL A 124 29.14 -1.99 6.53
CA VAL A 124 29.09 -1.49 5.16
C VAL A 124 30.46 -1.58 4.50
N THR A 125 30.50 -2.09 3.28
CA THR A 125 31.71 -2.22 2.48
C THR A 125 31.78 -1.13 1.41
N GLU A 126 32.96 -0.96 0.78
CA GLU A 126 33.13 -0.08 -0.38
C GLU A 126 32.22 -0.49 -1.55
N LEU A 127 32.03 -1.80 -1.74
CA LEU A 127 31.12 -2.33 -2.78
C LEU A 127 29.66 -1.95 -2.51
N ASP A 128 29.23 -2.02 -1.27
CA ASP A 128 27.88 -1.61 -0.87
C ASP A 128 27.66 -0.11 -1.13
N ASN A 129 28.67 0.72 -0.80
CA ASN A 129 28.65 2.14 -1.08
C ASN A 129 28.54 2.43 -2.59
N MET A 130 29.30 1.72 -3.42
CA MET A 130 29.22 1.86 -4.88
C MET A 130 27.82 1.48 -5.39
N LEU A 131 27.24 0.40 -4.89
CA LEU A 131 25.88 -0.04 -5.25
C LEU A 131 24.82 1.03 -4.87
N LEU A 132 24.92 1.59 -3.68
CA LEU A 132 24.01 2.65 -3.24
C LEU A 132 24.17 3.93 -4.07
N LEU A 133 25.40 4.31 -4.42
CA LEU A 133 25.66 5.45 -5.31
C LEU A 133 25.09 5.26 -6.71
N GLU A 134 25.13 4.04 -7.25
CA GLU A 134 24.47 3.71 -8.53
C GLU A 134 22.96 3.97 -8.45
N LYS A 135 22.30 3.56 -7.35
CA LYS A 135 20.87 3.84 -7.15
C LYS A 135 20.59 5.34 -7.02
N VAL A 136 21.44 6.10 -6.34
CA VAL A 136 21.33 7.57 -6.26
C VAL A 136 21.45 8.19 -7.65
N GLU A 137 22.39 7.73 -8.48
CA GLU A 137 22.57 8.24 -9.84
C GLU A 137 21.35 7.91 -10.72
N ALA A 138 20.74 6.74 -10.55
CA ALA A 138 19.49 6.41 -11.23
C ALA A 138 18.34 7.39 -10.88
N ILE A 139 18.27 7.87 -9.62
CA ILE A 139 17.30 8.92 -9.23
C ILE A 139 17.59 10.23 -9.95
N ARG A 140 18.87 10.63 -10.05
CA ARG A 140 19.29 11.87 -10.73
C ARG A 140 19.01 11.84 -12.23
N GLN A 141 19.12 10.67 -12.85
CA GLN A 141 18.91 10.49 -14.29
C GLN A 141 17.46 10.23 -14.68
N ALA A 142 16.54 10.17 -13.70
CA ALA A 142 15.13 9.96 -13.96
C ALA A 142 14.55 11.08 -14.87
N ARG A 143 13.79 10.68 -15.87
CA ARG A 143 13.24 11.59 -16.89
C ARG A 143 11.83 12.06 -16.58
N ASP A 144 11.15 11.35 -15.71
CA ASP A 144 9.77 11.62 -15.27
C ASP A 144 9.55 11.21 -13.82
N ASN A 145 8.40 11.61 -13.26
CA ASN A 145 8.05 11.35 -11.88
C ASN A 145 7.93 9.85 -11.55
N ARG A 146 7.53 9.05 -12.52
CA ARG A 146 7.40 7.61 -12.37
C ARG A 146 8.77 6.95 -12.23
N GLN A 147 9.70 7.27 -13.12
CA GLN A 147 11.07 6.77 -13.05
C GLN A 147 11.78 7.23 -11.77
N ALA A 148 11.56 8.48 -11.34
CA ALA A 148 12.10 8.98 -10.09
C ALA A 148 11.55 8.21 -8.88
N ALA A 149 10.25 7.92 -8.85
CA ALA A 149 9.62 7.14 -7.80
C ALA A 149 10.14 5.70 -7.74
N GLU A 150 10.28 5.06 -8.90
CA GLU A 150 10.82 3.70 -9.01
C GLU A 150 12.29 3.63 -8.56
N ALA A 151 13.12 4.59 -8.97
CA ALA A 151 14.52 4.67 -8.56
C ALA A 151 14.67 4.96 -7.05
N ALA A 152 13.86 5.86 -6.50
CA ALA A 152 13.84 6.14 -5.06
C ALA A 152 13.42 4.91 -4.24
N PHE A 153 12.41 4.17 -4.71
CA PHE A 153 12.04 2.91 -4.07
C PHE A 153 13.18 1.88 -4.17
N ALA A 154 13.83 1.75 -5.33
CA ALA A 154 14.94 0.82 -5.51
C ALA A 154 16.11 1.11 -4.55
N PHE A 155 16.42 2.40 -4.32
CA PHE A 155 17.43 2.82 -3.34
C PHE A 155 17.06 2.36 -1.92
N GLN A 156 15.83 2.63 -1.48
CA GLN A 156 15.37 2.24 -0.14
C GLN A 156 15.29 0.74 0.06
N HIS A 157 14.83 0.02 -0.97
CA HIS A 157 14.81 -1.44 -0.92
C HIS A 157 16.22 -2.02 -0.84
N GLU A 158 17.21 -1.42 -1.52
CA GLU A 158 18.61 -1.82 -1.42
C GLU A 158 19.17 -1.60 -0.01
N LEU A 159 18.87 -0.45 0.61
CA LEU A 159 19.22 -0.23 2.03
C LEU A 159 18.65 -1.33 2.93
N ALA A 160 17.38 -1.71 2.72
CA ALA A 160 16.76 -2.80 3.47
C ALA A 160 17.45 -4.15 3.21
N MET A 161 17.89 -4.43 1.98
CA MET A 161 18.63 -5.65 1.64
C MET A 161 20.01 -5.68 2.33
N LEU A 162 20.74 -4.57 2.31
CA LEU A 162 22.07 -4.46 2.89
C LEU A 162 22.07 -4.46 4.42
N SER A 163 20.94 -4.17 5.06
CA SER A 163 20.81 -4.19 6.53
C SER A 163 21.02 -5.58 7.15
N GLY A 164 20.91 -6.64 6.34
CA GLY A 164 20.93 -8.02 6.84
C GLY A 164 19.67 -8.44 7.60
N ASN A 165 18.71 -7.53 7.79
CA ASN A 165 17.42 -7.83 8.40
C ASN A 165 16.51 -8.57 7.42
N THR A 166 16.11 -9.79 7.76
CA THR A 166 15.37 -10.68 6.84
C THR A 166 13.94 -10.22 6.55
N LEU A 167 13.36 -9.35 7.39
CA LEU A 167 11.97 -8.87 7.24
C LEU A 167 11.88 -7.50 6.55
N LEU A 168 12.85 -6.62 6.73
CA LEU A 168 12.82 -5.27 6.17
C LEU A 168 12.58 -5.26 4.65
N PRO A 169 13.31 -6.02 3.83
CA PRO A 169 13.08 -6.03 2.38
C PRO A 169 11.67 -6.48 2.00
N LEU A 170 11.11 -7.45 2.72
CA LEU A 170 9.75 -7.97 2.50
C LEU A 170 8.70 -6.92 2.86
N ILE A 171 8.89 -6.21 3.97
CA ILE A 171 8.01 -5.11 4.38
C ILE A 171 8.03 -4.00 3.33
N PHE A 172 9.21 -3.52 2.93
CA PHE A 172 9.33 -2.51 1.87
C PHE A 172 8.67 -2.97 0.57
N ARG A 173 8.91 -4.21 0.14
CA ARG A 173 8.37 -4.76 -1.10
C ARG A 173 6.83 -4.88 -1.08
N SER A 174 6.24 -5.22 0.08
CA SER A 174 4.78 -5.33 0.20
C SER A 174 4.05 -4.00 0.01
N PHE A 175 4.73 -2.87 0.22
CA PHE A 175 4.18 -1.52 0.01
C PHE A 175 4.56 -0.88 -1.33
N TYR A 176 5.25 -1.59 -2.21
CA TYR A 176 5.78 -1.05 -3.47
C TYR A 176 4.76 -0.23 -4.26
N SER A 177 3.60 -0.81 -4.59
CA SER A 177 2.59 -0.14 -5.42
C SER A 177 2.03 1.13 -4.78
N SER A 178 1.85 1.13 -3.46
CA SER A 178 1.31 2.26 -2.71
C SER A 178 2.35 3.37 -2.54
N VAL A 179 3.59 2.99 -2.27
CA VAL A 179 4.70 3.93 -2.12
C VAL A 179 4.99 4.63 -3.44
N LEU A 180 4.93 3.93 -4.58
CA LEU A 180 5.10 4.56 -5.89
C LEU A 180 4.09 5.68 -6.13
N VAL A 181 2.81 5.45 -5.86
CA VAL A 181 1.76 6.47 -6.03
C VAL A 181 2.05 7.70 -5.15
N LEU A 182 2.49 7.49 -3.92
CA LEU A 182 2.85 8.60 -3.02
C LEU A 182 4.06 9.37 -3.52
N TRP A 183 5.10 8.68 -3.99
CA TRP A 183 6.29 9.30 -4.56
C TRP A 183 6.01 10.06 -5.86
N GLU A 184 5.29 9.47 -6.80
CA GLU A 184 4.88 10.15 -8.03
C GLU A 184 4.14 11.46 -7.72
N ARG A 185 3.23 11.40 -6.76
CA ARG A 185 2.47 12.56 -6.31
C ARG A 185 3.34 13.61 -5.62
N PHE A 186 4.28 13.17 -4.79
CA PHE A 186 5.26 14.06 -4.16
C PHE A 186 6.10 14.79 -5.21
N CYS A 187 6.65 14.06 -6.17
CA CYS A 187 7.42 14.64 -7.28
C CYS A 187 6.59 15.62 -8.14
N ALA A 188 5.31 15.34 -8.36
CA ALA A 188 4.41 16.22 -9.12
C ALA A 188 4.08 17.52 -8.37
N LEU A 189 3.97 17.48 -7.03
CA LEU A 189 3.64 18.66 -6.22
C LEU A 189 4.84 19.55 -5.94
N HIS A 190 5.99 18.95 -5.80
CA HIS A 190 7.23 19.64 -5.52
C HIS A 190 8.05 19.63 -6.79
N ALA A 191 7.80 20.46 -7.81
CA ALA A 191 8.62 20.52 -9.03
C ALA A 191 10.11 20.32 -8.66
N VAL A 192 10.46 19.08 -8.33
CA VAL A 192 11.77 18.70 -7.87
C VAL A 192 12.61 18.77 -9.14
N SER A 193 13.32 19.86 -9.29
CA SER A 193 14.55 19.83 -10.03
C SER A 193 15.30 18.63 -9.43
N TYR A 194 15.41 17.55 -10.18
CA TYR A 194 16.02 16.26 -9.78
C TYR A 194 17.45 16.40 -9.24
N THR A 195 17.96 17.63 -9.18
CA THR A 195 19.25 18.05 -8.64
C THR A 195 19.31 18.20 -7.11
N HIS A 196 18.18 18.11 -6.39
CA HIS A 196 18.13 18.40 -4.94
C HIS A 196 17.44 17.35 -4.07
N LEU A 197 17.45 16.07 -4.46
CA LEU A 197 17.27 14.98 -3.51
C LEU A 197 18.54 14.81 -2.66
N THR A 198 18.97 15.87 -1.99
CA THR A 198 19.85 15.73 -0.85
C THR A 198 19.03 15.07 0.25
N LEU A 199 19.47 13.91 0.72
CA LEU A 199 19.07 13.36 2.00
C LEU A 199 19.09 14.50 3.01
N PRO A 200 18.11 14.64 3.92
CA PRO A 200 18.21 15.61 4.98
C PRO A 200 19.54 15.35 5.68
N THR A 201 20.42 16.32 5.60
CA THR A 201 21.70 16.30 6.31
C THR A 201 21.33 16.16 7.78
N ILE A 202 21.67 15.03 8.36
CA ILE A 202 21.58 14.83 9.80
C ILE A 202 22.64 15.79 10.39
N ALA A 203 22.18 16.93 10.87
CA ALA A 203 22.95 17.80 11.74
C ALA A 203 22.67 17.44 13.20
#